data_d6911bcc2530b764263c7f8b90dc981f
#
_entry.id   d6911bcc2530b764263c7f8b90dc981f
#
_cell.length_a   1.000
_cell.length_b   1.000
_cell.length_c   1.000
_cell.angle_alpha   90.00
_cell.angle_beta   90.00
_cell.angle_gamma   90.00
#
_symmetry.space_group_name_H-M   'P 1'
#
loop_
_entity.id
_entity.type
_entity.pdbx_description
1 polymer ?
#
loop_
_entity_poly.entity_id
_entity_poly.type
_entity_poly.pdbx_seq_one_letter_code
_entity_poly.pdbx_strand_id
1 'polypeptide(L)'
;MKQRSLLFIDYWLLVSVALTSCSLDETPRSELPESAAYTSRETLYLNTVATLYNYIGGYEDGQGLQGTNRGIYDLQTFGSDEAMIPLRGGDWYDGGLWQDMYKHSWTAGHDLIKNSWLYLYKVITLCNRSLETLNTYKDLAGEDSHLAWTSEVRALRAMCYWYLIDLFGDVPLVTNSSVSMNKVKREKRADVFTFCEDELLSVINFLPEENSTREGDYYGRITQPVAFFILAKLMLQSEVYTGEPRWDECIHYCDELKFMGYSLEPIYSSNFLVYNQNSKENIFTIPMDKNLFSNQQQNIIRSLHYRHAAAYGYNGENGACATLRTLQVFGYPDDPDPRFIECYHYTQVYGPDGEPVTDRTGQPLKYEPEKVQLDLSGSPYVETAGARMYKYEFDKNAIKDGKLIDNDIVLFRYADVLLMRAECKVRLGEDGSADFNAVRERAGAAPRDCTLDNILDERLLELCWEGWRRPDLIRFNRYKSLYEGSDAIDESDGHTTVFPIPADVRALNNNLTQNPGY
;
A
#
# COMPACT_ATOMS: atom_id res chain seq x y z
N MET A 1 52.74 66.25 22.04
CA MET A 1 52.05 65.30 22.98
C MET A 1 50.51 65.30 22.84
N LYS A 2 49.89 66.05 21.91
CA LYS A 2 48.40 66.03 21.73
C LYS A 2 47.86 65.06 20.66
N GLN A 3 48.71 64.49 19.82
CA GLN A 3 48.27 63.62 18.74
C GLN A 3 48.20 62.11 19.13
N ARG A 4 48.82 61.68 20.23
CA ARG A 4 48.78 60.29 20.69
C ARG A 4 47.57 59.98 21.57
N SER A 5 46.91 60.97 22.15
CA SER A 5 45.73 60.79 22.99
C SER A 5 44.42 60.54 22.17
N LEU A 6 44.33 61.10 20.96
CA LEU A 6 43.17 60.92 20.10
C LEU A 6 43.12 59.50 19.45
N LEU A 7 44.29 58.95 19.11
CA LEU A 7 44.34 57.54 18.56
C LEU A 7 43.95 56.46 19.57
N PHE A 8 44.14 56.67 20.87
CA PHE A 8 43.74 55.74 21.93
C PHE A 8 42.25 55.81 22.22
N ILE A 9 41.61 56.98 22.08
CA ILE A 9 40.17 57.10 22.29
C ILE A 9 39.39 56.45 21.12
N ASP A 10 39.86 56.63 19.88
CA ASP A 10 39.25 55.98 18.71
C ASP A 10 39.39 54.48 18.71
N TYR A 11 40.50 53.95 19.25
CA TYR A 11 40.68 52.49 19.37
C TYR A 11 39.78 51.87 20.46
N TRP A 12 39.52 52.56 21.56
CA TRP A 12 38.59 52.13 22.61
C TRP A 12 37.13 52.25 22.17
N LEU A 13 36.78 53.25 21.37
CA LEU A 13 35.46 53.37 20.78
C LEU A 13 35.22 52.26 19.73
N LEU A 14 36.20 51.91 18.92
CA LEU A 14 36.12 50.80 17.97
C LEU A 14 36.03 49.41 18.64
N VAL A 15 36.73 49.22 19.74
CA VAL A 15 36.69 47.98 20.51
C VAL A 15 35.37 47.85 21.30
N SER A 16 34.80 48.95 21.80
CA SER A 16 33.50 48.91 22.49
C SER A 16 32.32 48.71 21.55
N VAL A 17 32.40 49.13 20.28
CA VAL A 17 31.40 48.83 19.25
C VAL A 17 31.49 47.37 18.75
N ALA A 18 32.69 46.78 18.80
CA ALA A 18 32.88 45.36 18.41
C ALA A 18 32.41 44.37 19.50
N LEU A 19 32.16 44.82 20.74
CA LEU A 19 31.66 43.95 21.83
C LEU A 19 30.15 44.03 22.05
N THR A 20 29.42 44.89 21.33
CA THR A 20 27.96 44.79 21.20
C THR A 20 27.62 43.95 19.96
N SER A 21 28.14 42.74 19.91
CA SER A 21 27.58 41.72 19.05
C SER A 21 26.14 41.48 19.53
N CYS A 22 25.18 42.02 18.80
CA CYS A 22 23.81 41.62 18.93
C CYS A 22 23.79 40.09 18.89
N SER A 23 23.24 39.46 19.90
CA SER A 23 22.69 38.14 19.72
C SER A 23 21.62 38.32 18.65
N LEU A 24 21.91 37.85 17.45
CA LEU A 24 20.91 37.66 16.42
C LEU A 24 20.06 36.48 16.88
N ASP A 25 19.17 36.72 17.84
CA ASP A 25 18.00 35.91 18.01
C ASP A 25 17.06 36.28 16.85
N GLU A 26 17.40 35.79 15.66
CA GLU A 26 16.48 35.78 14.54
C GLU A 26 15.37 34.79 14.88
N THR A 27 14.27 35.29 15.38
CA THR A 27 13.01 34.54 15.33
C THR A 27 12.59 34.51 13.86
N PRO A 28 12.61 33.33 13.21
CA PRO A 28 12.16 33.20 11.83
C PRO A 28 10.73 33.73 11.74
N ARG A 29 10.48 34.76 10.93
CA ARG A 29 9.12 35.33 10.76
C ARG A 29 8.21 34.43 9.90
N SER A 30 8.78 33.39 9.29
CA SER A 30 8.11 32.43 8.39
C SER A 30 7.90 31.06 9.01
N GLU A 31 8.44 30.77 10.19
CA GLU A 31 8.27 29.50 10.87
C GLU A 31 7.67 29.73 12.25
N LEU A 32 6.64 28.96 12.60
CA LEU A 32 6.11 28.94 13.96
C LEU A 32 7.16 28.26 14.87
N PRO A 33 7.54 28.88 16.00
CA PRO A 33 8.40 28.19 16.96
C PRO A 33 7.70 26.90 17.42
N GLU A 34 8.47 25.85 17.65
CA GLU A 34 7.95 24.54 18.04
C GLU A 34 6.97 24.62 19.23
N SER A 35 7.25 25.51 20.20
CA SER A 35 6.36 25.77 21.33
C SER A 35 4.99 26.35 20.95
N ALA A 36 4.85 26.97 19.78
CA ALA A 36 3.59 27.47 19.27
C ALA A 36 2.79 26.42 18.47
N ALA A 37 3.45 25.36 18.04
CA ALA A 37 2.79 24.25 17.34
C ALA A 37 2.07 23.28 18.29
N TYR A 38 2.51 23.20 19.57
CA TYR A 38 1.99 22.26 20.57
C TYR A 38 1.42 23.00 21.77
N THR A 39 0.35 23.78 21.56
CA THR A 39 -0.28 24.62 22.60
C THR A 39 -1.43 23.92 23.34
N SER A 40 -1.93 22.82 22.79
CA SER A 40 -3.01 22.02 23.38
C SER A 40 -2.83 20.53 23.08
N ARG A 41 -3.53 19.70 23.83
CA ARG A 41 -3.58 18.25 23.59
C ARG A 41 -4.06 17.93 22.16
N GLU A 42 -5.04 18.66 21.67
CA GLU A 42 -5.57 18.52 20.31
C GLU A 42 -4.52 18.83 19.25
N THR A 43 -3.82 19.98 19.35
CA THR A 43 -2.76 20.36 18.42
C THR A 43 -1.59 19.37 18.46
N LEU A 44 -1.27 18.82 19.63
CA LEU A 44 -0.26 17.77 19.75
C LEU A 44 -0.69 16.51 18.99
N TYR A 45 -1.93 16.03 19.19
CA TYR A 45 -2.46 14.88 18.48
C TYR A 45 -2.48 15.09 16.95
N LEU A 46 -3.02 16.21 16.49
CA LEU A 46 -3.15 16.51 15.07
C LEU A 46 -1.78 16.54 14.36
N ASN A 47 -0.76 17.13 14.99
CA ASN A 47 0.56 17.29 14.39
C ASN A 47 1.50 16.08 14.57
N THR A 48 1.16 15.12 15.44
CA THR A 48 2.00 13.93 15.67
C THR A 48 1.35 12.63 15.20
N VAL A 49 0.08 12.41 15.47
CA VAL A 49 -0.61 11.16 15.12
C VAL A 49 -1.43 11.30 13.85
N ALA A 50 -2.37 12.24 13.81
CA ALA A 50 -3.29 12.39 12.69
C ALA A 50 -2.56 12.69 11.37
N THR A 51 -1.50 13.49 11.40
CA THR A 51 -0.69 13.79 10.21
C THR A 51 -0.09 12.55 9.56
N LEU A 52 0.19 11.48 10.32
CA LEU A 52 0.74 10.23 9.75
C LEU A 52 -0.27 9.55 8.83
N TYR A 53 -1.55 9.61 9.16
CA TYR A 53 -2.61 9.05 8.33
C TYR A 53 -2.81 9.82 7.02
N ASN A 54 -2.49 11.12 6.97
CA ASN A 54 -2.45 11.87 5.71
C ASN A 54 -1.43 11.26 4.74
N TYR A 55 -0.29 10.78 5.25
CA TYR A 55 0.71 10.10 4.43
C TYR A 55 0.31 8.65 4.09
N ILE A 56 -0.32 7.92 5.02
CA ILE A 56 -0.84 6.58 4.75
C ILE A 56 -1.90 6.61 3.66
N GLY A 57 -2.80 7.57 3.69
CA GLY A 57 -3.84 7.78 2.69
C GLY A 57 -3.36 8.43 1.40
N GLY A 58 -2.15 9.01 1.38
CA GLY A 58 -1.63 9.74 0.22
C GLY A 58 -2.26 11.12 0.01
N TYR A 59 -2.83 11.73 1.06
CA TYR A 59 -3.52 13.03 0.96
C TYR A 59 -2.55 14.19 0.72
N GLU A 60 -1.33 14.09 1.21
CA GLU A 60 -0.33 15.17 1.15
C GLU A 60 0.49 15.18 -0.15
N ASP A 61 0.91 14.02 -0.65
CA ASP A 61 1.89 13.93 -1.74
C ASP A 61 1.52 12.97 -2.88
N GLY A 62 0.30 12.42 -2.86
CA GLY A 62 -0.17 11.49 -3.88
C GLY A 62 0.49 10.12 -3.82
N GLN A 63 1.37 9.87 -2.85
CA GLN A 63 1.84 8.54 -2.49
C GLN A 63 0.85 7.91 -1.53
N GLY A 64 1.03 6.86 -0.94
CA GLY A 64 0.14 6.18 -0.03
C GLY A 64 0.33 4.68 -0.15
N LEU A 65 -0.34 3.93 0.70
CA LEU A 65 -0.20 2.48 0.67
C LEU A 65 -0.90 1.87 -0.54
N GLN A 66 -2.02 2.44 -0.96
CA GLN A 66 -2.81 1.87 -2.05
C GLN A 66 -3.62 2.95 -2.78
N GLY A 67 -3.92 2.70 -4.06
CA GLY A 67 -4.83 3.54 -4.84
C GLY A 67 -4.25 4.86 -5.33
N THR A 68 -3.03 5.18 -4.99
CA THR A 68 -2.32 6.38 -5.40
C THR A 68 -1.33 6.12 -6.53
N ASN A 69 -0.41 7.00 -6.77
CA ASN A 69 0.38 6.99 -7.99
C ASN A 69 1.75 6.33 -7.81
N ARG A 70 2.04 5.31 -8.63
CA ARG A 70 3.40 4.76 -8.84
C ARG A 70 4.13 4.36 -7.55
N GLY A 71 3.49 3.55 -6.71
CA GLY A 71 4.00 3.14 -5.42
C GLY A 71 3.88 1.66 -5.11
N ILE A 72 3.67 1.34 -3.84
CA ILE A 72 3.65 -0.02 -3.30
C ILE A 72 2.60 -0.91 -3.98
N TYR A 73 1.38 -0.38 -4.18
CA TYR A 73 0.31 -1.11 -4.85
C TYR A 73 0.74 -1.60 -6.24
N ASP A 74 1.44 -0.74 -6.99
CA ASP A 74 1.89 -1.07 -8.35
C ASP A 74 2.95 -2.17 -8.34
N LEU A 75 3.88 -2.16 -7.37
CA LEU A 75 4.87 -3.22 -7.20
C LEU A 75 4.21 -4.57 -6.90
N GLN A 76 3.17 -4.57 -6.06
CA GLN A 76 2.49 -5.79 -5.64
C GLN A 76 1.54 -6.36 -6.71
N THR A 77 0.93 -5.49 -7.52
CA THR A 77 -0.06 -5.87 -8.53
C THR A 77 0.58 -6.11 -9.90
N PHE A 78 1.30 -5.13 -10.45
CA PHE A 78 1.86 -5.22 -11.81
C PHE A 78 3.20 -5.96 -11.88
N GLY A 79 3.84 -6.22 -10.75
CA GLY A 79 4.96 -7.15 -10.63
C GLY A 79 4.53 -8.61 -10.42
N SER A 80 3.24 -8.94 -10.60
CA SER A 80 2.66 -10.28 -10.42
C SER A 80 1.99 -10.78 -11.70
N ASP A 81 1.42 -11.98 -11.64
CA ASP A 81 0.62 -12.56 -12.72
C ASP A 81 -0.85 -12.08 -12.75
N GLU A 82 -1.22 -11.13 -11.86
CA GLU A 82 -2.60 -10.65 -11.74
C GLU A 82 -2.99 -9.67 -12.84
N ALA A 83 -2.23 -8.60 -13.00
CA ALA A 83 -2.55 -7.51 -13.91
C ALA A 83 -1.30 -6.96 -14.59
N MET A 84 -1.50 -6.31 -15.73
CA MET A 84 -0.44 -5.63 -16.47
C MET A 84 -0.89 -4.26 -16.98
N ILE A 85 0.06 -3.41 -17.31
CA ILE A 85 -0.17 -2.20 -18.08
C ILE A 85 0.53 -2.35 -19.44
N PRO A 86 -0.19 -2.73 -20.49
CA PRO A 86 0.37 -2.90 -21.83
C PRO A 86 0.83 -1.59 -22.45
N LEU A 87 1.84 -1.66 -23.30
CA LEU A 87 2.14 -0.61 -24.27
C LEU A 87 1.01 -0.52 -25.29
N ARG A 88 0.29 0.60 -25.33
CA ARG A 88 -0.86 0.82 -26.21
C ARG A 88 -0.52 1.86 -27.27
N GLY A 89 0.22 1.42 -28.30
CA GLY A 89 0.65 2.30 -29.37
C GLY A 89 1.75 3.29 -28.96
N GLY A 90 1.40 4.44 -28.46
CA GLY A 90 2.34 5.41 -27.86
C GLY A 90 2.09 5.63 -26.38
N ASP A 91 0.94 5.18 -25.90
CA ASP A 91 0.54 5.36 -24.51
C ASP A 91 1.14 4.27 -23.61
N TRP A 92 1.46 4.63 -22.37
CA TRP A 92 1.98 3.71 -21.33
C TRP A 92 3.38 3.14 -21.62
N TYR A 93 4.16 3.79 -22.45
CA TYR A 93 5.57 3.44 -22.60
C TYR A 93 6.38 3.85 -21.36
N ASP A 94 6.26 5.10 -20.92
CA ASP A 94 6.92 5.66 -19.73
C ASP A 94 8.38 5.23 -19.58
N GLY A 95 9.13 5.13 -20.69
CA GLY A 95 10.50 4.65 -20.69
C GLY A 95 10.67 3.14 -20.48
N GLY A 96 9.61 2.35 -20.64
CA GLY A 96 9.59 0.91 -20.40
C GLY A 96 9.13 0.52 -18.99
N LEU A 97 8.74 1.49 -18.15
CA LEU A 97 8.46 1.33 -16.72
C LEU A 97 7.56 0.12 -16.42
N TRP A 98 6.43 0.03 -17.10
CA TRP A 98 5.41 -1.00 -16.84
C TRP A 98 5.79 -2.35 -17.45
N GLN A 99 6.45 -2.33 -18.61
CA GLN A 99 6.94 -3.52 -19.30
C GLN A 99 8.07 -4.18 -18.49
N ASP A 100 8.98 -3.38 -17.94
CA ASP A 100 10.06 -3.88 -17.09
C ASP A 100 9.51 -4.47 -15.78
N MET A 101 8.45 -3.86 -15.22
CA MET A 101 7.78 -4.40 -14.04
C MET A 101 7.18 -5.78 -14.31
N TYR A 102 6.42 -5.93 -15.38
CA TYR A 102 5.79 -7.21 -15.74
C TYR A 102 6.82 -8.29 -16.11
N LYS A 103 7.90 -7.91 -16.83
CA LYS A 103 8.97 -8.81 -17.25
C LYS A 103 9.98 -9.16 -16.17
N HIS A 104 9.88 -8.57 -14.98
CA HIS A 104 10.90 -8.65 -13.94
C HIS A 104 12.30 -8.20 -14.40
N SER A 105 12.37 -7.25 -15.34
CA SER A 105 13.62 -6.71 -15.89
C SER A 105 14.02 -5.35 -15.30
N TRP A 106 13.43 -4.99 -14.16
CA TRP A 106 13.75 -3.76 -13.44
C TRP A 106 15.20 -3.72 -12.97
N THR A 107 15.69 -2.51 -12.83
CA THR A 107 17.03 -2.22 -12.28
C THR A 107 16.91 -1.39 -11.00
N ALA A 108 18.03 -1.14 -10.32
CA ALA A 108 18.09 -0.24 -9.16
C ALA A 108 17.73 1.23 -9.48
N GLY A 109 17.58 1.59 -10.75
CA GLY A 109 17.11 2.91 -11.20
C GLY A 109 15.60 2.99 -11.45
N HIS A 110 14.83 1.93 -11.19
CA HIS A 110 13.40 1.88 -11.50
C HIS A 110 12.57 2.78 -10.57
N ASP A 111 11.77 3.69 -11.13
CA ASP A 111 11.08 4.73 -10.37
C ASP A 111 10.05 4.20 -9.36
N LEU A 112 9.27 3.14 -9.69
CA LEU A 112 8.30 2.57 -8.75
C LEU A 112 8.99 2.02 -7.50
N ILE A 113 10.13 1.38 -7.67
CA ILE A 113 10.96 0.81 -6.59
C ILE A 113 11.49 1.94 -5.70
N LYS A 114 12.05 2.98 -6.32
CA LYS A 114 12.56 4.16 -5.63
C LYS A 114 11.46 4.90 -4.86
N ASN A 115 10.32 5.14 -5.49
CA ASN A 115 9.19 5.83 -4.85
C ASN A 115 8.70 5.06 -3.61
N SER A 116 8.56 3.74 -3.71
CA SER A 116 8.13 2.89 -2.59
C SER A 116 9.12 2.92 -1.42
N TRP A 117 10.42 2.85 -1.70
CA TRP A 117 11.47 2.98 -0.69
C TRP A 117 11.43 4.33 0.03
N LEU A 118 11.42 5.42 -0.75
CA LEU A 118 11.43 6.77 -0.20
C LEU A 118 10.17 7.07 0.61
N TYR A 119 9.02 6.62 0.13
CA TYR A 119 7.75 6.77 0.82
C TYR A 119 7.75 6.06 2.19
N LEU A 120 8.12 4.79 2.25
CA LEU A 120 8.14 4.03 3.51
C LEU A 120 9.11 4.64 4.53
N TYR A 121 10.32 5.02 4.11
CA TYR A 121 11.27 5.66 5.01
C TYR A 121 10.85 7.08 5.42
N LYS A 122 10.12 7.81 4.58
CA LYS A 122 9.51 9.08 4.95
C LYS A 122 8.52 8.89 6.10
N VAL A 123 7.59 7.93 5.97
CA VAL A 123 6.60 7.65 7.03
C VAL A 123 7.29 7.19 8.31
N ILE A 124 8.28 6.29 8.23
CA ILE A 124 9.07 5.84 9.39
C ILE A 124 9.76 7.02 10.08
N THR A 125 10.37 7.92 9.31
CA THR A 125 11.03 9.11 9.87
C THR A 125 10.02 10.02 10.59
N LEU A 126 8.84 10.20 10.02
CA LEU A 126 7.75 10.95 10.65
C LEU A 126 7.27 10.26 11.94
N CYS A 127 7.12 8.92 11.95
CA CYS A 127 6.81 8.16 13.16
C CYS A 127 7.87 8.36 14.26
N ASN A 128 9.16 8.31 13.91
CA ASN A 128 10.23 8.53 14.87
C ASN A 128 10.16 9.94 15.48
N ARG A 129 9.98 10.97 14.64
CA ARG A 129 9.80 12.37 15.10
C ARG A 129 8.55 12.53 15.97
N SER A 130 7.44 11.90 15.59
CA SER A 130 6.20 11.91 16.37
C SER A 130 6.41 11.31 17.76
N LEU A 131 7.10 10.17 17.85
CA LEU A 131 7.43 9.54 19.14
C LEU A 131 8.32 10.43 20.01
N GLU A 132 9.34 11.06 19.45
CA GLU A 132 10.21 12.00 20.15
C GLU A 132 9.41 13.22 20.67
N THR A 133 8.53 13.77 19.83
CA THR A 133 7.67 14.90 20.20
C THR A 133 6.65 14.51 21.29
N LEU A 134 5.97 13.37 21.14
CA LEU A 134 5.02 12.86 22.16
C LEU A 134 5.71 12.65 23.50
N ASN A 135 6.94 12.13 23.51
CA ASN A 135 7.73 11.97 24.73
C ASN A 135 8.14 13.32 25.35
N THR A 136 8.47 14.30 24.52
CA THR A 136 8.82 15.66 24.98
C THR A 136 7.62 16.36 25.63
N TYR A 137 6.42 16.18 25.06
CA TYR A 137 5.19 16.81 25.50
C TYR A 137 4.26 15.85 26.27
N LYS A 138 4.84 14.84 26.95
CA LYS A 138 4.07 13.82 27.70
C LYS A 138 3.07 14.44 28.68
N ASP A 139 3.48 15.46 29.42
CA ASP A 139 2.63 16.12 30.41
C ASP A 139 1.42 16.82 29.75
N LEU A 140 1.60 17.39 28.56
CA LEU A 140 0.52 18.01 27.79
C LEU A 140 -0.47 16.95 27.26
N ALA A 141 0.01 15.80 26.84
CA ALA A 141 -0.80 14.67 26.38
C ALA A 141 -1.63 14.08 27.53
N GLY A 142 -1.07 14.00 28.73
CA GLY A 142 -1.55 13.18 29.84
C GLY A 142 -1.17 11.70 29.65
N GLU A 143 -1.08 10.95 30.75
CA GLU A 143 -0.51 9.60 30.77
C GLU A 143 -1.22 8.63 29.82
N ASP A 144 -2.56 8.53 29.91
CA ASP A 144 -3.35 7.60 29.10
C ASP A 144 -3.24 7.90 27.60
N SER A 145 -3.34 9.19 27.22
CA SER A 145 -3.24 9.58 25.81
C SER A 145 -1.84 9.42 25.26
N HIS A 146 -0.83 9.75 26.07
CA HIS A 146 0.55 9.51 25.68
C HIS A 146 0.80 8.04 25.36
N LEU A 147 0.29 7.13 26.24
CA LEU A 147 0.43 5.69 26.04
C LEU A 147 -0.32 5.22 24.79
N ALA A 148 -1.59 5.62 24.60
CA ALA A 148 -2.39 5.26 23.44
C ALA A 148 -1.76 5.79 22.13
N TRP A 149 -1.38 7.08 22.09
CA TRP A 149 -0.82 7.70 20.88
C TRP A 149 0.56 7.15 20.50
N THR A 150 1.44 6.94 21.48
CA THR A 150 2.74 6.31 21.23
C THR A 150 2.59 4.87 20.76
N SER A 151 1.63 4.12 21.29
CA SER A 151 1.33 2.76 20.86
C SER A 151 0.84 2.72 19.42
N GLU A 152 -0.06 3.62 19.04
CA GLU A 152 -0.56 3.74 17.68
C GLU A 152 0.56 4.09 16.67
N VAL A 153 1.40 5.06 16.99
CA VAL A 153 2.54 5.45 16.13
C VAL A 153 3.57 4.32 16.00
N ARG A 154 3.84 3.56 17.07
CA ARG A 154 4.73 2.40 17.05
C ARG A 154 4.19 1.28 16.16
N ALA A 155 2.91 0.96 16.27
CA ALA A 155 2.27 -0.04 15.42
C ALA A 155 2.27 0.38 13.94
N LEU A 156 2.04 1.66 13.65
CA LEU A 156 2.11 2.20 12.29
C LEU A 156 3.53 2.13 11.72
N ARG A 157 4.56 2.43 12.54
CA ARG A 157 5.96 2.26 12.15
C ARG A 157 6.30 0.79 11.87
N ALA A 158 5.84 -0.14 12.70
CA ALA A 158 6.01 -1.58 12.49
C ALA A 158 5.37 -2.04 11.18
N MET A 159 4.17 -1.54 10.84
CA MET A 159 3.52 -1.80 9.55
C MET A 159 4.40 -1.33 8.37
N CYS A 160 4.98 -0.14 8.44
CA CYS A 160 5.87 0.34 7.38
C CYS A 160 7.15 -0.51 7.25
N TYR A 161 7.71 -1.00 8.36
CA TYR A 161 8.85 -1.92 8.32
C TYR A 161 8.47 -3.29 7.76
N TRP A 162 7.27 -3.80 8.07
CA TRP A 162 6.77 -5.01 7.43
C TRP A 162 6.69 -4.86 5.90
N TYR A 163 6.15 -3.76 5.36
CA TYR A 163 6.20 -3.51 3.91
C TYR A 163 7.64 -3.44 3.37
N LEU A 164 8.57 -2.83 4.11
CA LEU A 164 9.97 -2.75 3.69
C LEU A 164 10.63 -4.14 3.59
N ILE A 165 10.45 -5.00 4.59
CA ILE A 165 11.04 -6.35 4.55
C ILE A 165 10.37 -7.25 3.52
N ASP A 166 9.08 -7.04 3.23
CA ASP A 166 8.40 -7.75 2.14
C ASP A 166 8.98 -7.38 0.77
N LEU A 167 9.15 -6.08 0.53
CA LEU A 167 9.60 -5.57 -0.77
C LEU A 167 11.11 -5.69 -0.98
N PHE A 168 11.93 -5.43 0.05
CA PHE A 168 13.37 -5.21 -0.11
C PHE A 168 14.27 -6.20 0.63
N GLY A 169 13.72 -7.08 1.45
CA GLY A 169 14.50 -8.03 2.25
C GLY A 169 15.27 -7.36 3.39
N ASP A 170 16.62 -7.44 3.38
CA ASP A 170 17.47 -6.77 4.37
C ASP A 170 17.39 -5.24 4.19
N VAL A 171 17.04 -4.51 5.24
CA VAL A 171 16.81 -3.06 5.19
C VAL A 171 17.38 -2.33 6.41
N PRO A 172 17.68 -1.03 6.33
CA PRO A 172 18.05 -0.25 7.51
C PRO A 172 16.94 -0.20 8.56
N LEU A 173 17.29 -0.49 9.81
CA LEU A 173 16.43 -0.31 10.97
C LEU A 173 16.81 0.98 11.70
N VAL A 174 15.98 2.02 11.58
CA VAL A 174 16.19 3.35 12.14
C VAL A 174 15.00 3.72 13.03
N THR A 175 15.23 3.84 14.33
CA THR A 175 14.17 4.03 15.34
C THR A 175 14.19 5.40 16.02
N ASN A 176 15.06 6.30 15.56
CA ASN A 176 15.13 7.69 16.02
C ASN A 176 15.52 8.63 14.88
N SER A 177 15.20 9.93 15.03
CA SER A 177 15.41 10.94 13.98
C SER A 177 16.85 11.48 13.92
N SER A 178 17.67 11.21 14.92
CA SER A 178 19.02 11.79 15.08
C SER A 178 20.16 10.92 14.55
N VAL A 179 19.84 9.78 13.88
CA VAL A 179 20.85 8.88 13.33
C VAL A 179 21.58 9.54 12.16
N SER A 180 22.90 9.62 12.27
CA SER A 180 23.74 10.10 11.17
C SER A 180 23.73 9.10 10.00
N MET A 181 23.49 9.58 8.78
CA MET A 181 23.39 8.78 7.55
C MET A 181 24.59 7.80 7.37
N ASN A 182 25.80 8.23 7.73
CA ASN A 182 27.01 7.43 7.61
C ASN A 182 27.11 6.27 8.61
N LYS A 183 26.18 6.16 9.57
CA LYS A 183 26.06 5.05 10.50
C LYS A 183 24.96 4.07 10.13
N VAL A 184 24.10 4.45 9.20
CA VAL A 184 22.97 3.62 8.74
C VAL A 184 23.52 2.48 7.89
N LYS A 185 23.19 1.25 8.26
CA LYS A 185 23.50 0.02 7.53
C LYS A 185 22.25 -0.84 7.43
N ARG A 186 22.30 -1.85 6.57
CA ARG A 186 21.22 -2.83 6.47
C ARG A 186 21.29 -3.80 7.66
N GLU A 187 20.15 -4.09 8.23
CA GLU A 187 19.95 -5.19 9.18
C GLU A 187 19.30 -6.38 8.44
N LYS A 188 19.46 -7.58 9.00
CA LYS A 188 18.88 -8.77 8.41
C LYS A 188 17.36 -8.70 8.42
N ARG A 189 16.75 -9.24 7.37
CA ARG A 189 15.29 -9.34 7.23
C ARG A 189 14.64 -9.95 8.47
N ALA A 190 15.24 -11.03 9.00
CA ALA A 190 14.77 -11.71 10.21
C ALA A 190 14.84 -10.83 11.46
N ASP A 191 15.87 -9.98 11.61
CA ASP A 191 16.00 -9.09 12.77
C ASP A 191 14.94 -7.98 12.71
N VAL A 192 14.66 -7.45 11.51
CA VAL A 192 13.58 -6.45 11.31
C VAL A 192 12.19 -7.08 11.47
N PHE A 193 12.01 -8.34 11.07
CA PHE A 193 10.80 -9.12 11.36
C PHE A 193 10.54 -9.19 12.87
N THR A 194 11.55 -9.60 13.64
CA THR A 194 11.46 -9.65 15.11
C THR A 194 11.15 -8.28 15.71
N PHE A 195 11.79 -7.22 15.19
CA PHE A 195 11.44 -5.85 15.62
C PHE A 195 9.96 -5.51 15.36
N CYS A 196 9.41 -5.85 14.20
CA CYS A 196 8.00 -5.59 13.89
C CYS A 196 7.07 -6.35 14.84
N GLU A 197 7.38 -7.62 15.10
CA GLU A 197 6.62 -8.45 16.04
C GLU A 197 6.66 -7.89 17.46
N ASP A 198 7.86 -7.61 17.99
CA ASP A 198 8.06 -7.06 19.35
C ASP A 198 7.35 -5.71 19.53
N GLU A 199 7.43 -4.83 18.53
CA GLU A 199 6.72 -3.54 18.56
C GLU A 199 5.21 -3.75 18.68
N LEU A 200 4.62 -4.59 17.81
CA LEU A 200 3.19 -4.84 17.81
C LEU A 200 2.72 -5.50 19.12
N LEU A 201 3.41 -6.55 19.59
CA LEU A 201 3.05 -7.26 20.82
C LEU A 201 3.16 -6.37 22.05
N SER A 202 4.13 -5.47 22.09
CA SER A 202 4.33 -4.57 23.24
C SER A 202 3.27 -3.47 23.33
N VAL A 203 2.57 -3.16 22.23
CA VAL A 203 1.61 -2.04 22.20
C VAL A 203 0.15 -2.47 22.02
N ILE A 204 -0.12 -3.70 21.60
CA ILE A 204 -1.45 -4.14 21.17
C ILE A 204 -2.53 -3.94 22.25
N ASN A 205 -2.20 -4.17 23.53
CA ASN A 205 -3.13 -4.00 24.66
C ASN A 205 -3.47 -2.52 24.97
N PHE A 206 -2.78 -1.57 24.35
CA PHE A 206 -3.01 -0.13 24.51
C PHE A 206 -3.67 0.49 23.27
N LEU A 207 -3.93 -0.32 22.24
CA LEU A 207 -4.68 0.07 21.05
C LEU A 207 -6.19 -0.11 21.31
N PRO A 208 -7.04 0.68 20.64
CA PRO A 208 -8.50 0.51 20.74
C PRO A 208 -8.94 -0.87 20.25
N GLU A 209 -9.89 -1.49 20.97
CA GLU A 209 -10.50 -2.78 20.60
C GLU A 209 -11.63 -2.64 19.57
N GLU A 210 -11.97 -1.44 19.15
CA GLU A 210 -13.13 -1.17 18.31
C GLU A 210 -12.98 -1.71 16.89
N ASN A 211 -14.08 -2.20 16.36
CA ASN A 211 -14.21 -2.49 14.95
C ASN A 211 -14.14 -1.20 14.13
N SER A 212 -13.54 -1.28 12.94
CA SER A 212 -13.36 -0.14 12.02
C SER A 212 -14.69 0.19 11.32
N THR A 213 -15.63 0.83 11.98
CA THR A 213 -16.79 1.44 11.32
C THR A 213 -16.66 2.96 11.34
N ARG A 214 -17.20 3.67 10.34
CA ARG A 214 -17.08 5.13 10.23
C ARG A 214 -17.75 5.88 11.40
N GLU A 215 -18.64 5.24 12.11
CA GLU A 215 -19.29 5.82 13.28
C GLU A 215 -18.40 5.78 14.54
N GLY A 216 -17.31 4.97 14.50
CA GLY A 216 -16.33 4.88 15.57
C GLY A 216 -15.24 5.95 15.47
N ASP A 217 -14.75 6.42 16.62
CA ASP A 217 -13.68 7.43 16.71
C ASP A 217 -12.34 6.96 16.10
N TYR A 218 -12.21 5.66 15.82
CA TYR A 218 -10.97 5.01 15.38
C TYR A 218 -11.04 4.47 13.95
N TYR A 219 -12.06 4.81 13.19
CA TYR A 219 -12.19 4.41 11.80
C TYR A 219 -10.98 4.87 10.95
N GLY A 220 -10.39 3.96 10.18
CA GLY A 220 -9.20 4.25 9.37
C GLY A 220 -7.90 4.44 10.17
N ARG A 221 -7.90 4.11 11.46
CA ARG A 221 -6.74 4.17 12.37
C ARG A 221 -6.23 2.77 12.73
N ILE A 222 -5.02 2.71 13.27
CA ILE A 222 -4.47 1.47 13.83
C ILE A 222 -5.19 1.13 15.14
N THR A 223 -5.88 0.00 15.12
CA THR A 223 -6.60 -0.59 16.27
C THR A 223 -6.03 -1.99 16.56
N GLN A 224 -6.49 -2.65 17.63
CA GLN A 224 -6.09 -4.04 17.92
C GLN A 224 -6.37 -4.98 16.75
N PRO A 225 -7.57 -4.97 16.11
CA PRO A 225 -7.81 -5.79 14.92
C PRO A 225 -6.79 -5.57 13.80
N VAL A 226 -6.41 -4.33 13.54
CA VAL A 226 -5.38 -4.02 12.53
C VAL A 226 -4.02 -4.60 12.93
N ALA A 227 -3.64 -4.49 14.21
CA ALA A 227 -2.40 -5.06 14.73
C ALA A 227 -2.39 -6.59 14.65
N PHE A 228 -3.49 -7.26 15.00
CA PHE A 228 -3.63 -8.72 14.85
C PHE A 228 -3.55 -9.15 13.38
N PHE A 229 -4.15 -8.39 12.47
CA PHE A 229 -4.03 -8.69 11.04
C PHE A 229 -2.58 -8.59 10.55
N ILE A 230 -1.83 -7.56 10.96
CA ILE A 230 -0.41 -7.41 10.60
C ILE A 230 0.41 -8.56 11.19
N LEU A 231 0.16 -8.96 12.45
CA LEU A 231 0.80 -10.13 13.07
C LEU A 231 0.48 -11.41 12.30
N ALA A 232 -0.78 -11.65 11.92
CA ALA A 232 -1.15 -12.80 11.09
C ALA A 232 -0.38 -12.81 9.76
N LYS A 233 -0.26 -11.67 9.08
CA LYS A 233 0.53 -11.55 7.84
C LYS A 233 2.02 -11.79 8.05
N LEU A 234 2.59 -11.28 9.15
CA LEU A 234 3.98 -11.55 9.51
C LEU A 234 4.21 -13.05 9.70
N MET A 235 3.35 -13.72 10.46
CA MET A 235 3.46 -15.16 10.73
C MET A 235 3.22 -16.00 9.47
N LEU A 236 2.26 -15.63 8.62
CA LEU A 236 2.01 -16.29 7.34
C LEU A 236 3.26 -16.28 6.44
N GLN A 237 4.00 -15.17 6.45
CA GLN A 237 5.21 -14.97 5.62
C GLN A 237 6.51 -15.31 6.36
N SER A 238 6.47 -15.82 7.60
CA SER A 238 7.65 -16.02 8.44
C SER A 238 8.71 -16.91 7.79
N GLU A 239 8.31 -18.01 7.13
CA GLU A 239 9.22 -18.88 6.40
C GLU A 239 10.00 -18.14 5.29
N VAL A 240 9.32 -17.22 4.57
CA VAL A 240 9.95 -16.38 3.53
C VAL A 240 10.90 -15.36 4.15
N TYR A 241 10.56 -14.80 5.31
CA TYR A 241 11.34 -13.71 5.91
C TYR A 241 12.51 -14.20 6.78
N THR A 242 12.33 -15.34 7.44
CA THR A 242 13.29 -15.86 8.46
C THR A 242 13.86 -17.25 8.13
N GLY A 243 13.21 -17.99 7.23
CA GLY A 243 13.50 -19.40 6.97
C GLY A 243 12.73 -20.36 7.88
N GLU A 244 12.00 -19.86 8.89
CA GLU A 244 11.28 -20.67 9.87
C GLU A 244 9.78 -20.42 9.79
N PRO A 245 8.94 -21.46 9.58
CA PRO A 245 7.49 -21.31 9.52
C PRO A 245 6.89 -21.09 10.92
N ARG A 246 5.86 -20.22 11.00
CA ARG A 246 5.12 -19.93 12.23
C ARG A 246 3.61 -19.95 11.97
N TRP A 247 3.13 -21.01 11.31
CA TRP A 247 1.75 -21.08 10.85
C TRP A 247 0.73 -21.25 11.99
N ASP A 248 1.10 -21.91 13.10
CA ASP A 248 0.26 -21.99 14.31
C ASP A 248 -0.06 -20.61 14.87
N GLU A 249 0.93 -19.72 14.90
CA GLU A 249 0.76 -18.36 15.39
C GLU A 249 -0.06 -17.51 14.42
N CYS A 250 0.06 -17.75 13.11
CA CYS A 250 -0.83 -17.13 12.14
C CYS A 250 -2.29 -17.50 12.41
N ILE A 251 -2.58 -18.78 12.67
CA ILE A 251 -3.93 -19.25 13.03
C ILE A 251 -4.41 -18.58 14.32
N HIS A 252 -3.55 -18.48 15.32
CA HIS A 252 -3.87 -17.79 16.57
C HIS A 252 -4.34 -16.35 16.34
N TYR A 253 -3.59 -15.55 15.59
CA TYR A 253 -3.99 -14.16 15.31
C TYR A 253 -5.22 -14.04 14.41
N CYS A 254 -5.44 -14.99 13.50
CA CYS A 254 -6.68 -15.11 12.75
C CYS A 254 -7.88 -15.40 13.66
N ASP A 255 -7.70 -16.24 14.68
CA ASP A 255 -8.74 -16.55 15.66
C ASP A 255 -9.09 -15.34 16.55
N GLU A 256 -8.12 -14.51 16.94
CA GLU A 256 -8.38 -13.25 17.63
C GLU A 256 -9.32 -12.34 16.82
N LEU A 257 -9.07 -12.18 15.52
CA LEU A 257 -9.93 -11.39 14.62
C LEU A 257 -11.35 -11.98 14.52
N LYS A 258 -11.48 -13.29 14.53
CA LYS A 258 -12.77 -13.97 14.56
C LYS A 258 -13.51 -13.71 15.88
N PHE A 259 -12.82 -13.75 17.03
CA PHE A 259 -13.41 -13.46 18.35
C PHE A 259 -13.83 -11.99 18.47
N MET A 260 -13.18 -11.08 17.79
CA MET A 260 -13.56 -9.67 17.72
C MET A 260 -14.82 -9.41 16.88
N GLY A 261 -15.40 -10.45 16.25
CA GLY A 261 -16.70 -10.38 15.59
C GLY A 261 -16.66 -9.99 14.11
N TYR A 262 -15.49 -9.97 13.46
CA TYR A 262 -15.41 -9.82 12.02
C TYR A 262 -16.05 -11.00 11.30
N SER A 263 -16.72 -10.74 10.20
CA SER A 263 -17.43 -11.74 9.42
C SER A 263 -17.50 -11.35 7.95
N LEU A 264 -17.67 -12.33 7.07
CA LEU A 264 -17.90 -12.05 5.66
C LEU A 264 -19.19 -11.25 5.46
N GLU A 265 -19.14 -10.23 4.62
CA GLU A 265 -20.34 -9.61 4.09
C GLU A 265 -21.11 -10.62 3.24
N PRO A 266 -22.45 -10.68 3.36
CA PRO A 266 -23.25 -11.63 2.57
C PRO A 266 -23.13 -11.45 1.05
N ILE A 267 -22.85 -10.23 0.61
CA ILE A 267 -22.67 -9.88 -0.80
C ILE A 267 -21.24 -9.39 -0.97
N TYR A 268 -20.51 -10.01 -1.91
CA TYR A 268 -19.09 -9.70 -2.15
C TYR A 268 -18.83 -8.21 -2.39
N SER A 269 -19.60 -7.61 -3.30
CA SER A 269 -19.43 -6.19 -3.69
C SER A 269 -19.75 -5.19 -2.59
N SER A 270 -20.43 -5.59 -1.51
CA SER A 270 -20.72 -4.68 -0.37
C SER A 270 -19.45 -4.07 0.24
N ASN A 271 -18.33 -4.77 0.14
CA ASN A 271 -17.03 -4.28 0.63
C ASN A 271 -16.46 -3.10 -0.17
N PHE A 272 -16.97 -2.85 -1.38
CA PHE A 272 -16.40 -1.94 -2.38
C PHE A 272 -17.38 -0.90 -2.90
N LEU A 273 -18.55 -0.76 -2.27
CA LEU A 273 -19.54 0.26 -2.59
C LEU A 273 -19.03 1.67 -2.31
N VAL A 274 -19.71 2.68 -2.83
CA VAL A 274 -19.40 4.10 -2.59
C VAL A 274 -19.41 4.42 -1.09
N TYR A 275 -20.30 3.79 -0.31
CA TYR A 275 -20.39 3.96 1.15
C TYR A 275 -20.14 2.61 1.83
N ASN A 276 -18.90 2.13 1.79
CA ASN A 276 -18.49 0.83 2.33
C ASN A 276 -17.97 0.88 3.78
N GLN A 277 -18.07 2.02 4.45
CA GLN A 277 -17.57 2.23 5.81
C GLN A 277 -18.25 1.38 6.89
N ASN A 278 -19.40 0.79 6.60
CA ASN A 278 -20.14 -0.05 7.55
C ASN A 278 -19.95 -1.56 7.31
N SER A 279 -19.03 -1.94 6.41
CA SER A 279 -18.71 -3.34 6.16
C SER A 279 -18.17 -3.99 7.44
N LYS A 280 -18.74 -5.15 7.79
CA LYS A 280 -18.28 -5.99 8.92
C LYS A 280 -17.07 -6.85 8.55
N GLU A 281 -16.71 -6.83 7.29
CA GLU A 281 -15.57 -7.56 6.75
C GLU A 281 -14.31 -6.69 6.71
N ASN A 282 -14.44 -5.38 6.46
CA ASN A 282 -13.31 -4.46 6.36
C ASN A 282 -12.67 -4.21 7.73
N ILE A 283 -11.38 -4.58 7.87
CA ILE A 283 -10.60 -4.44 9.10
C ILE A 283 -9.84 -3.13 9.11
N PHE A 284 -9.24 -2.77 7.97
CA PHE A 284 -8.50 -1.52 7.81
C PHE A 284 -8.76 -0.92 6.43
N THR A 285 -9.13 0.35 6.42
CA THR A 285 -9.41 1.10 5.20
C THR A 285 -8.68 2.44 5.20
N ILE A 286 -8.46 3.00 4.03
CA ILE A 286 -8.13 4.42 3.87
C ILE A 286 -9.45 5.16 3.67
N PRO A 287 -9.89 5.98 4.63
CA PRO A 287 -11.12 6.75 4.49
C PRO A 287 -11.02 7.71 3.30
N MET A 288 -12.07 7.78 2.51
CA MET A 288 -12.20 8.68 1.37
C MET A 288 -13.38 9.62 1.58
N ASP A 289 -13.16 10.89 1.30
CA ASP A 289 -14.21 11.92 1.25
C ASP A 289 -13.81 12.93 0.19
N LYS A 290 -14.53 12.93 -0.92
CA LYS A 290 -14.22 13.77 -2.09
C LYS A 290 -14.24 15.28 -1.81
N ASN A 291 -14.86 15.72 -0.72
CA ASN A 291 -14.93 17.13 -0.35
C ASN A 291 -13.85 17.55 0.64
N LEU A 292 -13.34 16.59 1.47
CA LEU A 292 -12.38 16.86 2.54
C LEU A 292 -10.95 16.49 2.14
N PHE A 293 -10.76 15.44 1.34
CA PHE A 293 -9.45 14.89 1.04
C PHE A 293 -9.05 15.14 -0.42
N SER A 294 -7.77 15.35 -0.63
CA SER A 294 -7.19 15.45 -1.98
C SER A 294 -6.70 14.11 -2.52
N ASN A 295 -6.79 13.04 -1.73
CA ASN A 295 -6.38 11.70 -2.13
C ASN A 295 -7.17 11.22 -3.36
N GLN A 296 -6.48 10.52 -4.25
CA GLN A 296 -7.01 10.13 -5.54
C GLN A 296 -7.02 8.61 -5.67
N GLN A 297 -8.21 8.05 -5.86
CA GLN A 297 -8.35 6.65 -6.27
C GLN A 297 -8.12 6.54 -7.78
N GLN A 298 -6.91 6.13 -8.18
CA GLN A 298 -6.53 6.11 -9.59
C GLN A 298 -6.66 4.74 -10.27
N ASN A 299 -6.80 3.65 -9.54
CA ASN A 299 -6.77 2.31 -10.11
C ASN A 299 -7.89 2.07 -11.12
N ILE A 300 -9.11 2.50 -10.83
CA ILE A 300 -10.24 2.44 -11.76
C ILE A 300 -9.94 3.28 -13.00
N ILE A 301 -9.52 4.51 -12.82
CA ILE A 301 -9.25 5.47 -13.91
C ILE A 301 -8.17 4.93 -14.83
N ARG A 302 -7.08 4.39 -14.28
CA ARG A 302 -5.98 3.78 -15.06
C ARG A 302 -6.42 2.58 -15.89
N SER A 303 -7.47 1.90 -15.47
CA SER A 303 -7.98 0.71 -16.14
C SER A 303 -8.98 1.02 -17.26
N LEU A 304 -9.88 1.96 -17.05
CA LEU A 304 -10.99 2.19 -17.97
C LEU A 304 -10.56 2.83 -19.29
N HIS A 305 -11.17 2.36 -20.39
CA HIS A 305 -11.08 3.03 -21.69
C HIS A 305 -11.66 4.46 -21.60
N TYR A 306 -11.09 5.40 -22.34
CA TYR A 306 -11.46 6.82 -22.34
C TYR A 306 -12.96 7.07 -22.48
N ARG A 307 -13.63 6.38 -23.42
CA ARG A 307 -15.07 6.53 -23.66
C ARG A 307 -15.92 5.87 -22.59
N HIS A 308 -15.47 4.73 -22.05
CA HIS A 308 -16.14 4.08 -20.92
C HIS A 308 -16.14 5.01 -19.70
N ALA A 309 -15.00 5.49 -19.32
CA ALA A 309 -14.85 6.41 -18.19
C ALA A 309 -15.69 7.69 -18.38
N ALA A 310 -15.65 8.30 -19.57
CA ALA A 310 -16.39 9.51 -19.88
C ALA A 310 -17.91 9.34 -19.77
N ALA A 311 -18.45 8.15 -20.04
CA ALA A 311 -19.87 7.86 -19.86
C ALA A 311 -20.31 7.96 -18.40
N TYR A 312 -19.38 7.75 -17.46
CA TYR A 312 -19.61 7.86 -16.00
C TYR A 312 -19.06 9.16 -15.40
N GLY A 313 -18.61 10.10 -16.23
CA GLY A 313 -18.05 11.37 -15.75
C GLY A 313 -16.59 11.29 -15.28
N TYR A 314 -15.87 10.22 -15.65
CA TYR A 314 -14.47 9.98 -15.30
C TYR A 314 -13.54 10.28 -16.49
N ASN A 315 -12.29 10.57 -16.19
CA ASN A 315 -11.23 10.69 -17.20
C ASN A 315 -10.37 9.42 -17.19
N GLY A 316 -10.77 8.42 -18.00
CA GLY A 316 -10.05 7.15 -18.09
C GLY A 316 -8.71 7.28 -18.79
N GLU A 317 -7.77 6.40 -18.44
CA GLU A 317 -6.41 6.39 -18.95
C GLU A 317 -6.10 5.16 -19.83
N ASN A 318 -7.01 4.21 -19.92
CA ASN A 318 -6.93 3.01 -20.78
C ASN A 318 -5.63 2.20 -20.60
N GLY A 319 -5.14 2.05 -19.38
CA GLY A 319 -3.88 1.36 -19.07
C GLY A 319 -4.07 -0.08 -18.63
N ALA A 320 -4.25 -0.25 -17.32
CA ALA A 320 -4.25 -1.54 -16.63
C ALA A 320 -5.36 -2.50 -17.08
N CYS A 321 -5.03 -3.79 -17.14
CA CYS A 321 -5.97 -4.86 -17.42
C CYS A 321 -5.49 -6.19 -16.82
N ALA A 322 -6.43 -7.16 -16.71
CA ALA A 322 -6.12 -8.53 -16.30
C ALA A 322 -5.13 -9.19 -17.27
N THR A 323 -4.28 -10.06 -16.75
CA THR A 323 -3.43 -10.94 -17.55
C THR A 323 -4.21 -12.15 -18.08
N LEU A 324 -3.63 -12.92 -19.00
CA LEU A 324 -4.19 -14.19 -19.43
C LEU A 324 -4.25 -15.22 -18.28
N ARG A 325 -3.29 -15.15 -17.34
CA ARG A 325 -3.32 -16.03 -16.15
C ARG A 325 -4.54 -15.73 -15.28
N THR A 326 -4.86 -14.47 -15.05
CA THR A 326 -6.06 -14.09 -14.31
C THR A 326 -7.33 -14.61 -14.99
N LEU A 327 -7.45 -14.44 -16.31
CA LEU A 327 -8.59 -14.99 -17.05
C LEU A 327 -8.73 -16.51 -16.86
N GLN A 328 -7.60 -17.22 -16.94
CA GLN A 328 -7.55 -18.68 -16.75
C GLN A 328 -8.01 -19.10 -15.34
N VAL A 329 -7.51 -18.42 -14.29
CA VAL A 329 -7.89 -18.74 -12.90
C VAL A 329 -9.37 -18.46 -12.66
N PHE A 330 -9.90 -17.39 -13.27
CA PHE A 330 -11.34 -17.10 -13.23
C PHE A 330 -12.21 -18.03 -14.10
N GLY A 331 -11.61 -18.91 -14.91
CA GLY A 331 -12.36 -19.83 -15.78
C GLY A 331 -12.96 -19.19 -17.03
N TYR A 332 -12.54 -17.95 -17.37
CA TYR A 332 -13.01 -17.25 -18.57
C TYR A 332 -12.39 -17.87 -19.83
N PRO A 333 -13.15 -18.06 -20.94
CA PRO A 333 -14.55 -17.63 -21.15
C PRO A 333 -15.60 -18.69 -20.81
N ASP A 334 -15.23 -19.94 -20.54
CA ASP A 334 -16.14 -21.09 -20.59
C ASP A 334 -17.07 -21.17 -19.37
N ASP A 335 -16.54 -21.08 -18.15
CA ASP A 335 -17.29 -21.19 -16.89
C ASP A 335 -16.68 -20.22 -15.83
N PRO A 336 -16.86 -18.91 -16.00
CA PRO A 336 -16.21 -17.95 -15.13
C PRO A 336 -16.77 -17.99 -13.71
N ASP A 337 -15.86 -17.90 -12.72
CA ASP A 337 -16.19 -17.70 -11.32
C ASP A 337 -17.15 -16.49 -11.18
N PRO A 338 -18.19 -16.56 -10.33
CA PRO A 338 -19.19 -15.50 -10.19
C PRO A 338 -18.59 -14.11 -9.92
N ARG A 339 -17.42 -14.02 -9.25
CA ARG A 339 -16.72 -12.76 -8.98
C ARG A 339 -16.14 -12.09 -10.24
N PHE A 340 -16.04 -12.80 -11.38
CA PHE A 340 -15.48 -12.22 -12.60
C PHE A 340 -16.27 -10.99 -13.05
N ILE A 341 -17.60 -11.10 -13.05
CA ILE A 341 -18.48 -9.99 -13.44
C ILE A 341 -18.49 -8.81 -12.42
N GLU A 342 -18.11 -9.09 -11.17
CA GLU A 342 -18.02 -8.08 -10.11
C GLU A 342 -16.64 -7.41 -10.04
N CYS A 343 -15.62 -8.03 -10.63
CA CYS A 343 -14.25 -7.53 -10.60
C CYS A 343 -13.76 -6.96 -11.94
N TYR A 344 -14.44 -7.28 -13.05
CA TYR A 344 -13.97 -6.94 -14.39
C TYR A 344 -15.08 -6.50 -15.35
N HIS A 345 -14.80 -5.44 -16.10
CA HIS A 345 -15.50 -5.15 -17.36
C HIS A 345 -14.79 -5.91 -18.49
N TYR A 346 -15.53 -6.73 -19.22
CA TYR A 346 -14.93 -7.69 -20.17
C TYR A 346 -15.72 -7.87 -21.47
N THR A 347 -16.80 -7.14 -21.67
CA THR A 347 -17.66 -7.25 -22.86
C THR A 347 -18.12 -5.88 -23.33
N GLN A 348 -19.27 -5.79 -23.99
CA GLN A 348 -19.92 -4.55 -24.42
C GLN A 348 -20.08 -3.59 -23.24
N VAL A 349 -19.63 -2.36 -23.42
CA VAL A 349 -19.75 -1.29 -22.42
C VAL A 349 -21.09 -0.57 -22.60
N TYR A 350 -21.78 -0.36 -21.48
CA TYR A 350 -23.01 0.43 -21.41
C TYR A 350 -22.79 1.64 -20.51
N GLY A 351 -23.47 2.74 -20.85
CA GLY A 351 -23.52 3.93 -19.99
C GLY A 351 -24.49 3.77 -18.82
N PRO A 352 -24.53 4.74 -17.90
CA PRO A 352 -25.45 4.73 -16.75
C PRO A 352 -26.93 4.83 -17.17
N ASP A 353 -27.23 5.24 -18.40
CA ASP A 353 -28.53 5.28 -19.04
C ASP A 353 -28.95 3.94 -19.67
N GLY A 354 -28.06 2.94 -19.66
CA GLY A 354 -28.27 1.64 -20.28
C GLY A 354 -28.01 1.59 -21.79
N GLU A 355 -27.58 2.70 -22.39
CA GLU A 355 -27.26 2.76 -23.82
C GLU A 355 -25.82 2.27 -24.09
N PRO A 356 -25.55 1.61 -25.24
CA PRO A 356 -24.20 1.18 -25.59
C PRO A 356 -23.25 2.37 -25.76
N VAL A 357 -22.11 2.33 -25.06
CA VAL A 357 -21.02 3.28 -25.31
C VAL A 357 -20.36 2.94 -26.63
N THR A 358 -20.03 3.94 -27.43
CA THR A 358 -19.35 3.78 -28.71
C THR A 358 -17.87 4.18 -28.62
N ASP A 359 -17.03 3.52 -29.41
CA ASP A 359 -15.63 3.88 -29.59
C ASP A 359 -15.47 5.17 -30.45
N ARG A 360 -14.22 5.53 -30.80
CA ARG A 360 -13.93 6.73 -31.62
C ARG A 360 -14.44 6.63 -33.06
N THR A 361 -14.75 5.41 -33.54
CA THR A 361 -15.26 5.15 -34.87
C THR A 361 -16.79 5.11 -34.96
N GLY A 362 -17.47 5.22 -33.79
CA GLY A 362 -18.92 5.12 -33.67
C GLY A 362 -19.43 3.66 -33.55
N GLN A 363 -18.54 2.68 -33.47
CA GLN A 363 -18.93 1.30 -33.22
C GLN A 363 -19.12 1.03 -31.72
N PRO A 364 -19.94 0.05 -31.31
CA PRO A 364 -20.08 -0.34 -29.91
C PRO A 364 -18.73 -0.67 -29.29
N LEU A 365 -18.40 -0.02 -28.16
CA LEU A 365 -17.17 -0.28 -27.42
C LEU A 365 -17.28 -1.62 -26.71
N LYS A 366 -16.44 -2.56 -27.11
CA LYS A 366 -16.39 -3.90 -26.52
C LYS A 366 -14.96 -4.22 -26.10
N TYR A 367 -14.78 -4.65 -24.86
CA TYR A 367 -13.49 -5.16 -24.42
C TYR A 367 -13.22 -6.56 -24.96
N GLU A 368 -11.96 -6.84 -25.25
CA GLU A 368 -11.47 -8.11 -25.79
C GLU A 368 -10.44 -8.73 -24.83
N PRO A 369 -10.90 -9.45 -23.77
CA PRO A 369 -10.04 -9.92 -22.69
C PRO A 369 -8.86 -10.77 -23.17
N GLU A 370 -9.10 -11.73 -24.06
CA GLU A 370 -8.10 -12.68 -24.55
C GLU A 370 -7.11 -12.10 -25.57
N LYS A 371 -7.33 -10.84 -26.00
CA LYS A 371 -6.43 -10.16 -26.96
C LYS A 371 -5.33 -9.36 -26.26
N VAL A 372 -5.21 -9.48 -24.94
CA VAL A 372 -4.18 -8.82 -24.17
C VAL A 372 -2.79 -9.35 -24.52
N GLN A 373 -1.84 -8.44 -24.74
CA GLN A 373 -0.42 -8.68 -24.95
C GLN A 373 0.33 -7.52 -24.30
N LEU A 374 1.57 -7.73 -23.91
CA LEU A 374 2.38 -6.69 -23.27
C LEU A 374 2.67 -5.50 -24.21
N ASP A 375 2.82 -5.74 -25.52
CA ASP A 375 2.93 -4.73 -26.56
C ASP A 375 1.77 -4.86 -27.55
N LEU A 376 0.90 -3.88 -27.57
CA LEU A 376 -0.26 -3.78 -28.46
C LEU A 376 -0.03 -2.81 -29.61
N SER A 377 1.22 -2.36 -29.84
CA SER A 377 1.55 -1.46 -30.95
C SER A 377 1.18 -2.08 -32.28
N GLY A 378 0.36 -1.37 -33.08
CA GLY A 378 -0.13 -1.86 -34.37
C GLY A 378 -1.22 -2.93 -34.29
N SER A 379 -1.65 -3.34 -33.09
CA SER A 379 -2.79 -4.25 -32.92
C SER A 379 -4.10 -3.56 -33.24
N PRO A 380 -5.07 -4.24 -33.89
CA PRO A 380 -6.44 -3.73 -34.03
C PRO A 380 -7.16 -3.61 -32.67
N TYR A 381 -6.65 -4.25 -31.63
CA TYR A 381 -7.18 -4.26 -30.27
C TYR A 381 -6.43 -3.31 -29.33
N VAL A 382 -5.63 -2.38 -29.84
CA VAL A 382 -4.79 -1.47 -29.04
C VAL A 382 -5.57 -0.75 -27.95
N GLU A 383 -6.81 -0.33 -28.22
CA GLU A 383 -7.67 0.36 -27.23
C GLU A 383 -8.52 -0.61 -26.40
N THR A 384 -8.87 -1.78 -26.91
CA THR A 384 -9.90 -2.66 -26.32
C THR A 384 -9.38 -3.94 -25.67
N ALA A 385 -8.13 -4.34 -25.93
CA ALA A 385 -7.56 -5.57 -25.36
C ALA A 385 -7.52 -5.56 -23.83
N GLY A 386 -7.89 -6.70 -23.22
CA GLY A 386 -7.82 -6.97 -21.78
C GLY A 386 -9.10 -6.62 -21.01
N ALA A 387 -9.44 -7.41 -20.00
CA ALA A 387 -10.51 -7.13 -19.06
C ALA A 387 -10.11 -6.00 -18.10
N ARG A 388 -11.03 -5.08 -17.81
CA ARG A 388 -10.78 -3.86 -17.05
C ARG A 388 -11.26 -3.96 -15.62
N MET A 389 -10.58 -3.29 -14.70
CA MET A 389 -10.97 -3.24 -13.29
C MET A 389 -12.39 -2.72 -13.09
N TYR A 390 -13.18 -3.43 -12.29
CA TYR A 390 -14.53 -3.01 -11.87
C TYR A 390 -14.80 -3.25 -10.38
N LYS A 391 -13.87 -3.68 -9.62
CA LYS A 391 -14.06 -4.11 -8.23
C LYS A 391 -14.77 -3.08 -7.33
N TYR A 392 -14.52 -1.79 -7.54
CA TYR A 392 -15.18 -0.70 -6.82
C TYR A 392 -16.36 -0.15 -7.62
N GLU A 393 -17.47 0.12 -6.93
CA GLU A 393 -18.64 0.80 -7.52
C GLU A 393 -18.24 2.19 -8.04
N PHE A 394 -18.81 2.60 -9.18
CA PHE A 394 -18.63 3.96 -9.68
C PHE A 394 -19.34 4.98 -8.79
N ASP A 395 -18.61 5.91 -8.20
CA ASP A 395 -19.22 7.07 -7.55
C ASP A 395 -19.78 8.03 -8.60
N LYS A 396 -21.11 8.03 -8.76
CA LYS A 396 -21.82 8.91 -9.71
C LYS A 396 -21.69 10.38 -9.36
N ASN A 397 -21.23 10.69 -8.14
CA ASN A 397 -21.01 12.05 -7.65
C ASN A 397 -19.53 12.38 -7.53
N ALA A 398 -18.66 11.57 -8.12
CA ALA A 398 -17.21 11.82 -8.16
C ALA A 398 -16.90 13.22 -8.71
N ILE A 399 -15.85 13.84 -8.17
CA ILE A 399 -15.38 15.15 -8.64
C ILE A 399 -13.94 15.03 -9.18
N LYS A 400 -13.42 16.12 -9.79
CA LYS A 400 -12.11 16.14 -10.44
C LYS A 400 -11.93 14.99 -11.44
N ASP A 401 -12.87 14.86 -12.35
CA ASP A 401 -12.85 13.84 -13.41
C ASP A 401 -12.79 12.40 -12.87
N GLY A 402 -13.48 12.13 -11.78
CA GLY A 402 -13.57 10.81 -11.15
C GLY A 402 -12.38 10.45 -10.25
N LYS A 403 -11.46 11.38 -10.00
CA LYS A 403 -10.29 11.13 -9.14
C LYS A 403 -10.62 11.18 -7.65
N LEU A 404 -11.59 11.98 -7.26
CA LEU A 404 -12.06 12.09 -5.88
C LEU A 404 -13.43 11.44 -5.75
N ILE A 405 -13.48 10.38 -4.96
CA ILE A 405 -14.64 9.50 -4.75
C ILE A 405 -14.86 9.29 -3.25
N ASP A 406 -16.00 8.73 -2.89
CA ASP A 406 -16.35 8.43 -1.49
C ASP A 406 -16.21 6.92 -1.14
N ASN A 407 -15.68 6.09 -2.05
CA ASN A 407 -15.36 4.70 -1.73
C ASN A 407 -14.10 4.64 -0.87
N ASP A 408 -14.20 4.14 0.36
CA ASP A 408 -13.02 3.90 1.18
C ASP A 408 -12.17 2.78 0.57
N ILE A 409 -10.86 2.97 0.54
CA ILE A 409 -9.93 1.98 -0.04
C ILE A 409 -9.68 0.88 0.98
N VAL A 410 -10.05 -0.34 0.63
CA VAL A 410 -9.89 -1.51 1.49
C VAL A 410 -8.43 -1.98 1.47
N LEU A 411 -7.81 -2.01 2.64
CA LEU A 411 -6.45 -2.54 2.84
C LEU A 411 -6.47 -3.96 3.40
N PHE A 412 -7.25 -4.18 4.49
CA PHE A 412 -7.35 -5.46 5.18
C PHE A 412 -8.81 -5.84 5.37
N ARG A 413 -9.16 -7.09 5.09
CA ARG A 413 -10.52 -7.60 5.26
C ARG A 413 -10.57 -9.07 5.68
N TYR A 414 -11.67 -9.49 6.25
CA TYR A 414 -11.83 -10.78 6.92
C TYR A 414 -11.77 -11.99 5.97
N ALA A 415 -12.11 -11.85 4.68
CA ALA A 415 -11.93 -12.94 3.73
C ALA A 415 -10.46 -13.37 3.60
N ASP A 416 -9.52 -12.42 3.66
CA ASP A 416 -8.09 -12.73 3.69
C ASP A 416 -7.71 -13.48 4.97
N VAL A 417 -8.31 -13.13 6.12
CA VAL A 417 -8.11 -13.85 7.39
C VAL A 417 -8.50 -15.33 7.27
N LEU A 418 -9.66 -15.60 6.66
CA LEU A 418 -10.12 -16.98 6.45
C LEU A 418 -9.19 -17.76 5.51
N LEU A 419 -8.73 -17.12 4.42
CA LEU A 419 -7.80 -17.76 3.48
C LEU A 419 -6.40 -17.97 4.08
N MET A 420 -5.89 -17.04 4.90
CA MET A 420 -4.65 -17.24 5.67
C MET A 420 -4.76 -18.42 6.62
N ARG A 421 -5.88 -18.50 7.36
CA ARG A 421 -6.14 -19.57 8.30
C ARG A 421 -6.28 -20.94 7.60
N ALA A 422 -6.99 -20.99 6.47
CA ALA A 422 -7.10 -22.20 5.65
C ALA A 422 -5.72 -22.67 5.14
N GLU A 423 -4.92 -21.75 4.63
CA GLU A 423 -3.56 -22.03 4.16
C GLU A 423 -2.68 -22.61 5.25
N CYS A 424 -2.63 -21.95 6.42
CA CYS A 424 -1.80 -22.39 7.54
C CYS A 424 -2.22 -23.79 8.03
N LYS A 425 -3.51 -24.07 8.13
CA LYS A 425 -4.00 -25.42 8.47
C LYS A 425 -3.53 -26.48 7.48
N VAL A 426 -3.67 -26.22 6.17
CA VAL A 426 -3.21 -27.17 5.14
C VAL A 426 -1.70 -27.38 5.22
N ARG A 427 -0.90 -26.34 5.48
CA ARG A 427 0.56 -26.45 5.67
C ARG A 427 0.95 -27.27 6.90
N LEU A 428 0.12 -27.25 7.95
CA LEU A 428 0.27 -28.07 9.15
C LEU A 428 -0.29 -29.50 8.99
N GLY A 429 -0.91 -29.82 7.85
CA GLY A 429 -1.58 -31.10 7.62
C GLY A 429 -2.97 -31.20 8.26
N GLU A 430 -3.57 -30.07 8.62
CA GLU A 430 -4.91 -29.95 9.17
C GLU A 430 -5.95 -29.61 8.10
N ASP A 431 -7.24 -29.77 8.44
CA ASP A 431 -8.36 -29.44 7.54
C ASP A 431 -8.67 -27.92 7.55
N GLY A 432 -8.43 -27.25 6.43
CA GLY A 432 -8.76 -25.85 6.17
C GLY A 432 -10.09 -25.65 5.42
N SER A 433 -10.80 -26.74 5.07
CA SER A 433 -11.95 -26.71 4.13
C SER A 433 -13.09 -25.80 4.58
N ALA A 434 -13.34 -25.68 5.87
CA ALA A 434 -14.42 -24.85 6.39
C ALA A 434 -14.17 -23.36 6.10
N ASP A 435 -12.96 -22.86 6.35
CA ASP A 435 -12.58 -21.46 6.12
C ASP A 435 -12.51 -21.17 4.61
N PHE A 436 -11.88 -22.05 3.85
CA PHE A 436 -11.73 -21.95 2.41
C PHE A 436 -13.07 -21.92 1.68
N ASN A 437 -13.96 -22.89 1.97
CA ASN A 437 -15.25 -22.98 1.30
C ASN A 437 -16.27 -21.94 1.80
N ALA A 438 -16.12 -21.35 2.98
CA ALA A 438 -16.93 -20.22 3.41
C ALA A 438 -16.75 -19.00 2.49
N VAL A 439 -15.52 -18.71 2.04
CA VAL A 439 -15.24 -17.65 1.08
C VAL A 439 -15.89 -17.94 -0.28
N ARG A 440 -15.77 -19.18 -0.75
CA ARG A 440 -16.37 -19.63 -2.02
C ARG A 440 -17.89 -19.57 -2.00
N GLU A 441 -18.51 -20.08 -0.93
CA GLU A 441 -19.95 -20.07 -0.74
C GLU A 441 -20.51 -18.65 -0.76
N ARG A 442 -19.85 -17.72 -0.04
CA ARG A 442 -20.23 -16.30 -0.04
C ARG A 442 -20.20 -15.71 -1.47
N ALA A 443 -19.22 -16.11 -2.29
CA ALA A 443 -19.09 -15.66 -3.67
C ALA A 443 -20.06 -16.37 -4.64
N GLY A 444 -20.87 -17.31 -4.16
CA GLY A 444 -21.74 -18.14 -5.00
C GLY A 444 -21.00 -19.19 -5.84
N ALA A 445 -19.73 -19.46 -5.53
CA ALA A 445 -18.90 -20.44 -6.21
C ALA A 445 -19.05 -21.83 -5.57
N ALA A 446 -18.99 -22.90 -6.40
CA ALA A 446 -19.06 -24.25 -5.91
C ALA A 446 -17.89 -24.60 -4.97
N PRO A 447 -18.09 -25.42 -3.92
CA PRO A 447 -17.03 -25.92 -3.08
C PRO A 447 -15.94 -26.63 -3.87
N ARG A 448 -14.69 -26.51 -3.39
CA ARG A 448 -13.50 -27.21 -3.93
C ARG A 448 -12.71 -27.85 -2.80
N ASP A 449 -11.84 -28.81 -3.15
CA ASP A 449 -10.86 -29.36 -2.22
C ASP A 449 -9.91 -28.23 -1.73
N CYS A 450 -9.69 -28.20 -0.43
CA CYS A 450 -8.80 -27.22 0.19
C CYS A 450 -7.34 -27.69 0.07
N THR A 451 -6.74 -27.45 -1.09
CA THR A 451 -5.32 -27.72 -1.37
C THR A 451 -4.56 -26.41 -1.51
N LEU A 452 -3.22 -26.45 -1.36
CA LEU A 452 -2.40 -25.23 -1.52
C LEU A 452 -2.58 -24.59 -2.90
N ASP A 453 -2.63 -25.37 -3.98
CA ASP A 453 -2.85 -24.84 -5.33
C ASP A 453 -4.23 -24.16 -5.45
N ASN A 454 -5.28 -24.79 -4.93
CA ASN A 454 -6.62 -24.20 -4.94
C ASN A 454 -6.72 -22.95 -4.05
N ILE A 455 -5.99 -22.91 -2.92
CA ILE A 455 -5.91 -21.72 -2.06
C ILE A 455 -5.21 -20.57 -2.80
N LEU A 456 -4.11 -20.83 -3.50
CA LEU A 456 -3.41 -19.80 -4.28
C LEU A 456 -4.31 -19.21 -5.38
N ASP A 457 -5.09 -20.04 -6.06
CA ASP A 457 -6.07 -19.59 -7.05
C ASP A 457 -7.22 -18.81 -6.37
N GLU A 458 -7.76 -19.33 -5.24
CA GLU A 458 -8.83 -18.66 -4.50
C GLU A 458 -8.41 -17.28 -3.97
N ARG A 459 -7.17 -17.14 -3.55
CA ARG A 459 -6.61 -15.84 -3.14
C ARG A 459 -6.61 -14.83 -4.30
N LEU A 460 -6.34 -15.27 -5.53
CA LEU A 460 -6.47 -14.39 -6.70
C LEU A 460 -7.93 -14.06 -7.01
N LEU A 461 -8.83 -15.06 -6.98
CA LEU A 461 -10.27 -14.87 -7.22
C LEU A 461 -10.89 -13.88 -6.23
N GLU A 462 -10.52 -13.99 -4.97
CA GLU A 462 -11.06 -13.19 -3.89
C GLU A 462 -10.40 -11.81 -3.76
N LEU A 463 -9.07 -11.75 -3.82
CA LEU A 463 -8.26 -10.58 -3.47
C LEU A 463 -7.71 -9.82 -4.68
N CYS A 464 -8.16 -10.12 -5.90
CA CYS A 464 -7.73 -9.37 -7.10
C CYS A 464 -7.93 -7.87 -6.91
N TRP A 465 -7.01 -7.06 -7.43
CA TRP A 465 -6.97 -5.60 -7.30
C TRP A 465 -6.78 -5.06 -5.87
N GLU A 466 -6.34 -5.90 -4.91
CA GLU A 466 -6.05 -5.49 -3.53
C GLU A 466 -4.55 -5.48 -3.18
N GLY A 467 -3.68 -5.83 -4.14
CA GLY A 467 -2.24 -5.76 -3.98
C GLY A 467 -1.63 -6.88 -3.14
N TRP A 468 -2.20 -8.08 -3.17
CA TRP A 468 -1.71 -9.23 -2.40
C TRP A 468 -1.05 -10.33 -3.23
N ARG A 469 -1.19 -10.29 -4.56
CA ARG A 469 -0.79 -11.41 -5.42
C ARG A 469 0.70 -11.71 -5.40
N ARG A 470 1.58 -10.67 -5.44
CA ARG A 470 3.03 -10.87 -5.43
C ARG A 470 3.53 -11.61 -4.18
N PRO A 471 3.24 -11.19 -2.92
CA PRO A 471 3.67 -11.91 -1.74
C PRO A 471 3.09 -13.34 -1.68
N ASP A 472 1.89 -13.57 -2.20
CA ASP A 472 1.32 -14.92 -2.30
C ASP A 472 2.15 -15.80 -3.24
N LEU A 473 2.45 -15.36 -4.45
CA LEU A 473 3.28 -16.09 -5.40
C LEU A 473 4.67 -16.43 -4.84
N ILE A 474 5.28 -15.49 -4.10
CA ILE A 474 6.58 -15.72 -3.45
C ILE A 474 6.46 -16.84 -2.41
N ARG A 475 5.46 -16.79 -1.52
CA ARG A 475 5.24 -17.77 -0.47
C ARG A 475 4.94 -19.17 -1.01
N PHE A 476 4.25 -19.25 -2.14
CA PHE A 476 3.94 -20.51 -2.83
C PHE A 476 5.07 -20.96 -3.77
N ASN A 477 6.19 -20.25 -3.84
CA ASN A 477 7.31 -20.51 -4.75
C ASN A 477 6.88 -20.55 -6.23
N ARG A 478 5.93 -19.71 -6.60
CA ARG A 478 5.39 -19.56 -7.98
C ARG A 478 5.83 -18.27 -8.66
N TYR A 479 6.56 -17.38 -7.98
CA TYR A 479 6.95 -16.09 -8.50
C TYR A 479 8.06 -16.16 -9.56
N LYS A 480 8.89 -17.20 -9.51
CA LYS A 480 10.02 -17.41 -10.43
C LYS A 480 9.63 -17.93 -11.81
N SER A 481 8.52 -18.66 -11.89
CA SER A 481 7.93 -19.14 -13.14
C SER A 481 6.52 -18.60 -13.21
N LEU A 482 6.41 -17.39 -13.74
CA LEU A 482 5.11 -16.88 -14.08
C LEU A 482 4.50 -17.82 -15.13
N TYR A 483 3.27 -17.83 -15.22
CA TYR A 483 2.39 -18.60 -16.03
C TYR A 483 2.93 -18.85 -17.48
N GLU A 484 2.68 -20.03 -18.03
CA GLU A 484 3.04 -20.40 -19.40
C GLU A 484 2.45 -19.39 -20.40
N GLY A 485 3.30 -18.81 -21.25
CA GLY A 485 2.94 -17.75 -22.19
C GLY A 485 3.07 -16.34 -21.63
N SER A 486 3.52 -16.14 -20.38
CA SER A 486 3.91 -14.82 -19.92
C SER A 486 5.23 -14.37 -20.56
N ASP A 487 5.39 -13.05 -20.73
CA ASP A 487 6.66 -12.47 -21.18
C ASP A 487 7.67 -12.29 -20.02
N ALA A 488 7.32 -12.75 -18.81
CA ALA A 488 8.18 -12.63 -17.65
C ALA A 488 9.46 -13.46 -17.80
N ILE A 489 10.54 -12.93 -17.25
CA ILE A 489 11.83 -13.62 -17.24
C ILE A 489 11.78 -14.73 -16.19
N ASP A 490 12.11 -15.96 -16.61
CA ASP A 490 12.30 -17.07 -15.67
C ASP A 490 13.65 -16.88 -14.97
N GLU A 491 13.60 -16.55 -13.68
CA GLU A 491 14.77 -16.33 -12.86
C GLU A 491 14.98 -17.49 -11.90
N SER A 492 15.81 -18.41 -12.33
CA SER A 492 16.12 -19.62 -11.55
C SER A 492 16.80 -19.34 -10.20
N ASP A 493 17.47 -18.19 -10.03
CA ASP A 493 18.13 -17.79 -8.77
C ASP A 493 17.21 -17.10 -7.78
N GLY A 494 16.01 -16.69 -8.21
CA GLY A 494 14.98 -16.08 -7.37
C GLY A 494 15.30 -14.70 -6.82
N HIS A 495 16.27 -13.97 -7.39
CA HIS A 495 16.65 -12.65 -6.92
C HIS A 495 15.51 -11.63 -6.99
N THR A 496 14.59 -11.74 -7.94
CA THR A 496 13.42 -10.87 -8.09
C THR A 496 12.38 -10.97 -6.98
N THR A 497 12.50 -11.96 -6.10
CA THR A 497 11.62 -12.05 -4.91
C THR A 497 11.81 -10.88 -3.93
N VAL A 498 12.89 -10.11 -4.07
CA VAL A 498 13.10 -8.82 -3.41
C VAL A 498 13.55 -7.79 -4.45
N PHE A 499 13.10 -6.55 -4.29
CA PHE A 499 13.53 -5.45 -5.14
C PHE A 499 14.94 -4.95 -4.79
N PRO A 500 15.65 -4.33 -5.74
CA PRO A 500 16.96 -3.73 -5.45
C PRO A 500 16.83 -2.51 -4.54
N ILE A 501 17.87 -2.26 -3.75
CA ILE A 501 18.01 -0.97 -3.06
C ILE A 501 18.23 0.12 -4.11
N PRO A 502 17.45 1.22 -4.09
CA PRO A 502 17.54 2.23 -5.15
C PRO A 502 18.94 2.81 -5.32
N ALA A 503 19.36 3.00 -6.55
CA ALA A 503 20.71 3.45 -6.89
C ALA A 503 21.04 4.82 -6.25
N ASP A 504 20.10 5.77 -6.27
CA ASP A 504 20.28 7.11 -5.71
C ASP A 504 20.48 7.05 -4.18
N VAL A 505 19.75 6.16 -3.49
CA VAL A 505 19.87 5.97 -2.04
C VAL A 505 21.25 5.40 -1.68
N ARG A 506 21.72 4.41 -2.45
CA ARG A 506 23.07 3.83 -2.26
C ARG A 506 24.18 4.83 -2.55
N ALA A 507 23.99 5.70 -3.54
CA ALA A 507 24.97 6.76 -3.85
C ALA A 507 25.15 7.75 -2.68
N LEU A 508 24.11 7.96 -1.86
CA LEU A 508 24.17 8.81 -0.67
C LEU A 508 24.75 8.11 0.57
N ASN A 509 24.75 6.78 0.61
CA ASN A 509 25.26 6.00 1.74
C ASN A 509 25.94 4.71 1.28
N ASN A 510 27.25 4.71 1.24
CA ASN A 510 28.09 3.58 0.80
C ASN A 510 28.02 2.34 1.71
N ASN A 511 27.42 2.45 2.91
CA ASN A 511 27.21 1.29 3.80
C ASN A 511 26.02 0.42 3.36
N LEU A 512 25.21 0.90 2.42
CA LEU A 512 24.08 0.15 1.89
C LEU A 512 24.55 -0.77 0.77
N THR A 513 24.79 -2.03 1.10
CA THR A 513 25.09 -3.08 0.11
C THR A 513 23.84 -3.38 -0.74
N GLN A 514 24.02 -3.85 -1.97
CA GLN A 514 22.88 -4.22 -2.84
C GLN A 514 22.37 -5.63 -2.49
N ASN A 515 21.12 -5.91 -2.86
CA ASN A 515 20.58 -7.25 -2.86
C ASN A 515 21.30 -8.11 -3.90
N PRO A 516 21.52 -9.42 -3.63
CA PRO A 516 22.10 -10.32 -4.63
C PRO A 516 21.32 -10.28 -5.96
N GLY A 517 22.04 -10.37 -7.07
CA GLY A 517 21.44 -10.34 -8.41
C GLY A 517 21.32 -8.95 -9.06
N TYR A 518 21.59 -7.86 -8.30
CA TYR A 518 21.47 -6.48 -8.78
C TYR A 518 22.77 -5.69 -8.75
#